data_dcb9d3f570e415824d88b9f45a6805a9
#
_entry.id   dcb9d3f570e415824d88b9f45a6805a9
#
_cell.length_a   1.000
_cell.length_b   1.000
_cell.length_c   1.000
_cell.angle_alpha   90.00
_cell.angle_beta   90.00
_cell.angle_gamma   90.00
#
_symmetry.space_group_name_H-M   'P 1'
#
loop_
_entity.id
_entity.type
_entity.pdbx_description
1 polymer ?
#
loop_
_entity_poly.entity_id
_entity_poly.type
_entity_poly.pdbx_seq_one_letter_code
_entity_poly.pdbx_strand_id
1 'polypeptide(L)'
;MKHIVVCVGDTHCGSTVGLCPPEGLELDDEGLYLPSKAQNWLWNNWEEAWGKVKSVKRKNRKAKLHLILNGDLIDGDHHRTTQIATGLTGVHMRCAMESLRVPLALKPNTIHVLRGTPSHVGRAGGSEEGIARAL
;
A
#
# COMPACT_ATOMS: atom_id res chain seq x y z
N MET A 1 25.67 -13.89 5.53
CA MET A 1 24.64 -13.63 4.48
C MET A 1 24.18 -12.20 4.65
N LYS A 2 23.99 -11.43 3.55
CA LYS A 2 23.47 -10.03 3.63
C LYS A 2 21.96 -10.03 3.56
N HIS A 3 21.32 -9.10 4.26
CA HIS A 3 19.89 -8.87 4.25
C HIS A 3 19.59 -7.41 3.92
N ILE A 4 18.57 -7.19 3.12
CA ILE A 4 17.97 -5.87 2.85
C ILE A 4 16.59 -5.92 3.49
N VAL A 5 16.34 -5.05 4.44
CA VAL A 5 15.05 -4.94 5.12
C VAL A 5 14.43 -3.60 4.73
N VAL A 6 13.22 -3.64 4.22
CA VAL A 6 12.44 -2.44 3.88
C VAL A 6 11.17 -2.48 4.69
N CYS A 7 10.93 -1.44 5.46
CA CYS A 7 9.72 -1.26 6.24
C CYS A 7 8.92 -0.09 5.66
N VAL A 8 7.66 -0.32 5.37
CA VAL A 8 6.71 0.70 4.92
C VAL A 8 5.38 0.52 5.66
N GLY A 9 4.70 1.61 5.90
CA GLY A 9 3.38 1.62 6.53
C GLY A 9 2.66 2.91 6.17
N ASP A 10 1.48 3.10 6.74
CA ASP A 10 0.71 4.34 6.65
C ASP A 10 0.46 4.80 5.20
N THR A 11 0.20 3.86 4.31
CA THR A 11 -0.11 4.19 2.90
C THR A 11 -1.51 4.75 2.74
N HIS A 12 -2.41 4.47 3.69
CA HIS A 12 -3.79 4.96 3.74
C HIS A 12 -4.50 4.92 2.38
N CYS A 13 -4.33 3.80 1.66
CA CYS A 13 -4.98 3.60 0.37
C CYS A 13 -6.50 3.72 0.51
N GLY A 14 -7.13 4.45 -0.42
CA GLY A 14 -8.55 4.78 -0.35
C GLY A 14 -8.84 6.15 0.29
N SER A 15 -7.88 6.76 1.00
CA SER A 15 -7.96 8.17 1.39
C SER A 15 -7.71 9.08 0.18
N THR A 16 -8.34 10.27 0.19
CA THR A 16 -8.08 11.31 -0.83
C THR A 16 -6.70 11.98 -0.68
N VAL A 17 -5.99 11.67 0.41
CA VAL A 17 -4.65 12.17 0.72
C VAL A 17 -3.63 11.05 0.90
N GLY A 18 -4.06 9.79 0.82
CA GLY A 18 -3.19 8.62 0.87
C GLY A 18 -2.63 8.21 -0.49
N LEU A 19 -1.89 7.12 -0.50
CA LEU A 19 -1.30 6.58 -1.72
C LEU A 19 -2.40 6.09 -2.68
N CYS A 20 -2.30 6.50 -3.94
CA CYS A 20 -3.24 6.11 -4.98
C CYS A 20 -2.50 5.90 -6.31
N PRO A 21 -2.75 4.79 -7.03
CA PRO A 21 -2.20 4.57 -8.37
C PRO A 21 -2.62 5.69 -9.34
N PRO A 22 -1.75 6.06 -10.30
CA PRO A 22 -2.04 7.17 -11.23
C PRO A 22 -3.20 6.89 -12.17
N GLU A 23 -3.52 5.62 -12.43
CA GLU A 23 -4.69 5.20 -13.21
C GLU A 23 -6.01 5.47 -12.49
N GLY A 24 -5.96 5.73 -11.19
CA GLY A 24 -7.13 5.93 -10.34
C GLY A 24 -7.72 4.63 -9.81
N LEU A 25 -8.91 4.71 -9.28
CA LEU A 25 -9.64 3.59 -8.68
C LEU A 25 -11.01 3.47 -9.32
N GLU A 26 -11.29 2.29 -9.85
CA GLU A 26 -12.65 1.94 -10.27
C GLU A 26 -13.54 1.79 -9.03
N LEU A 27 -14.64 2.52 -9.02
CA LEU A 27 -15.64 2.51 -7.98
C LEU A 27 -16.74 1.50 -8.32
N ASP A 28 -17.53 1.09 -7.31
CA ASP A 28 -18.56 0.05 -7.51
C ASP A 28 -19.79 0.55 -8.29
N ASP A 29 -19.92 1.85 -8.51
CA ASP A 29 -20.92 2.50 -9.36
C ASP A 29 -20.44 2.71 -10.81
N GLU A 30 -19.40 2.00 -11.22
CA GLU A 30 -18.72 2.16 -12.52
C GLU A 30 -18.04 3.53 -12.70
N GLY A 31 -18.00 4.34 -11.62
CA GLY A 31 -17.26 5.60 -11.58
C GLY A 31 -15.76 5.38 -11.48
N LEU A 32 -15.00 6.40 -11.82
CA LEU A 32 -13.54 6.42 -11.70
C LEU A 32 -13.11 7.55 -10.76
N TYR A 33 -12.47 7.19 -9.65
CA TYR A 33 -11.78 8.15 -8.82
C TYR A 33 -10.37 8.40 -9.39
N LEU A 34 -10.07 9.66 -9.71
CA LEU A 34 -8.73 10.05 -10.18
C LEU A 34 -7.92 10.68 -9.05
N PRO A 35 -6.62 10.33 -8.94
CA PRO A 35 -5.76 10.87 -7.89
C PRO A 35 -5.57 12.38 -8.04
N SER A 36 -5.51 13.07 -6.91
CA SER A 36 -5.19 14.49 -6.83
C SER A 36 -3.71 14.74 -7.22
N LYS A 37 -3.34 16.01 -7.42
CA LYS A 37 -1.93 16.38 -7.64
C LYS A 37 -1.03 15.93 -6.48
N ALA A 38 -1.51 16.00 -5.24
CA ALA A 38 -0.76 15.56 -4.06
C ALA A 38 -0.56 14.03 -4.08
N GLN A 39 -1.58 13.27 -4.44
CA GLN A 39 -1.49 11.82 -4.56
C GLN A 39 -0.56 11.39 -5.69
N ASN A 40 -0.59 12.07 -6.84
CA ASN A 40 0.38 11.84 -7.91
C ASN A 40 1.82 12.14 -7.47
N TRP A 41 2.02 13.18 -6.66
CA TRP A 41 3.33 13.46 -6.07
C TRP A 41 3.76 12.35 -5.10
N LEU A 42 2.87 11.84 -4.25
CA LEU A 42 3.13 10.70 -3.38
C LEU A 42 3.50 9.46 -4.19
N TRP A 43 2.76 9.17 -5.26
CA TRP A 43 3.05 8.04 -6.13
C TRP A 43 4.44 8.12 -6.76
N ASN A 44 4.81 9.27 -7.30
CA ASN A 44 6.15 9.47 -7.87
C ASN A 44 7.26 9.22 -6.82
N ASN A 45 7.06 9.68 -5.59
CA ASN A 45 8.00 9.41 -4.48
C ASN A 45 8.02 7.92 -4.09
N TRP A 46 6.87 7.25 -4.13
CA TRP A 46 6.76 5.82 -3.92
C TRP A 46 7.60 5.05 -4.94
N GLU A 47 7.43 5.31 -6.21
CA GLU A 47 8.21 4.68 -7.28
C GLU A 47 9.71 4.99 -7.17
N GLU A 48 10.07 6.24 -6.87
CA GLU A 48 11.47 6.63 -6.67
C GLU A 48 12.11 5.86 -5.50
N ALA A 49 11.40 5.75 -4.37
CA ALA A 49 11.87 4.99 -3.20
C ALA A 49 12.15 3.52 -3.56
N TRP A 50 11.21 2.87 -4.27
CA TRP A 50 11.41 1.49 -4.73
C TRP A 50 12.46 1.37 -5.81
N GLY A 51 12.67 2.37 -6.63
CA GLY A 51 13.80 2.48 -7.56
C GLY A 51 15.15 2.46 -6.83
N LYS A 52 15.25 3.14 -5.69
CA LYS A 52 16.45 3.11 -4.81
C LYS A 52 16.65 1.71 -4.23
N VAL A 53 15.60 1.06 -3.71
CA VAL A 53 15.66 -0.32 -3.19
C VAL A 53 16.13 -1.29 -4.30
N LYS A 54 15.56 -1.18 -5.50
CA LYS A 54 15.96 -1.96 -6.68
C LYS A 54 17.46 -1.81 -6.97
N SER A 55 17.97 -0.58 -6.91
CA SER A 55 19.37 -0.29 -7.13
C SER A 55 20.27 -0.96 -6.07
N VAL A 56 19.89 -0.86 -4.79
CA VAL A 56 20.61 -1.53 -3.69
C VAL A 56 20.59 -3.05 -3.87
N LYS A 57 19.43 -3.64 -4.20
CA LYS A 57 19.31 -5.07 -4.46
C LYS A 57 20.19 -5.53 -5.61
N ARG A 58 20.24 -4.75 -6.71
CA ARG A 58 21.09 -5.06 -7.88
C ARG A 58 22.57 -5.09 -7.53
N LYS A 59 23.03 -4.17 -6.67
CA LYS A 59 24.41 -4.12 -6.18
C LYS A 59 24.73 -5.27 -5.21
N ASN A 60 23.70 -5.86 -4.56
CA ASN A 60 23.83 -6.92 -3.57
C ASN A 60 23.03 -8.17 -3.96
N ARG A 61 23.33 -8.76 -5.12
CA ARG A 61 22.55 -9.85 -5.74
C ARG A 61 22.30 -11.07 -4.85
N LYS A 62 23.20 -11.34 -3.89
CA LYS A 62 23.08 -12.47 -2.94
C LYS A 62 22.34 -12.09 -1.65
N ALA A 63 21.95 -10.83 -1.48
CA ALA A 63 21.19 -10.40 -0.31
C ALA A 63 19.74 -10.85 -0.41
N LYS A 64 19.18 -11.28 0.72
CA LYS A 64 17.75 -11.54 0.85
C LYS A 64 17.02 -10.23 1.10
N LEU A 65 15.93 -10.00 0.36
CA LEU A 65 15.05 -8.85 0.55
C LEU A 65 13.87 -9.26 1.44
N HIS A 66 13.68 -8.51 2.51
CA HIS A 66 12.56 -8.66 3.43
C HIS A 66 11.70 -7.39 3.36
N LEU A 67 10.42 -7.57 3.13
CA LEU A 67 9.43 -6.49 3.13
C LEU A 67 8.61 -6.58 4.41
N ILE A 68 8.54 -5.49 5.15
CA ILE A 68 7.67 -5.34 6.32
C ILE A 68 6.61 -4.30 5.97
N LEU A 69 5.36 -4.73 5.91
CA LEU A 69 4.19 -3.88 5.77
C LEU A 69 3.69 -3.56 7.18
N ASN A 70 3.98 -2.35 7.66
CA ASN A 70 3.84 -1.95 9.06
C ASN A 70 2.45 -1.37 9.41
N GLY A 71 1.41 -1.89 8.77
CA GLY A 71 0.04 -1.51 9.06
C GLY A 71 -0.42 -0.21 8.41
N ASP A 72 -1.69 0.09 8.61
CA ASP A 72 -2.42 1.22 8.03
C ASP A 72 -2.24 1.32 6.50
N LEU A 73 -2.31 0.15 5.85
CA LEU A 73 -2.19 0.05 4.38
C LEU A 73 -3.42 0.62 3.68
N ILE A 74 -4.57 0.54 4.31
CA ILE A 74 -5.82 1.17 3.87
C ILE A 74 -6.24 2.24 4.85
N ASP A 75 -7.04 3.20 4.37
CA ASP A 75 -7.60 4.23 5.25
C ASP A 75 -8.80 3.72 6.05
N GLY A 76 -9.64 2.90 5.43
CA GLY A 76 -10.89 2.44 6.03
C GLY A 76 -11.92 3.56 6.15
N ASP A 77 -13.10 3.19 6.64
CA ASP A 77 -14.15 4.16 7.00
C ASP A 77 -14.11 4.37 8.52
N HIS A 78 -13.49 5.46 8.97
CA HIS A 78 -13.29 5.77 10.37
C HIS A 78 -13.73 7.19 10.71
N HIS A 79 -14.21 7.36 11.95
CA HIS A 79 -14.58 8.67 12.52
C HIS A 79 -15.49 9.54 11.63
N ARG A 80 -16.26 8.93 10.71
CA ARG A 80 -17.10 9.64 9.71
C ARG A 80 -16.28 10.61 8.87
N THR A 81 -15.05 10.26 8.54
CA THR A 81 -14.20 11.08 7.70
C THR A 81 -14.84 11.29 6.32
N THR A 82 -14.66 12.47 5.77
CA THR A 82 -15.03 12.79 4.39
C THR A 82 -13.85 12.72 3.43
N GLN A 83 -12.65 12.42 3.94
CA GLN A 83 -11.40 12.37 3.16
C GLN A 83 -11.15 10.97 2.60
N ILE A 84 -12.20 10.29 2.15
CA ILE A 84 -12.13 8.98 1.51
C ILE A 84 -12.70 9.06 0.09
N ALA A 85 -12.15 8.25 -0.81
CA ALA A 85 -12.63 8.15 -2.20
C ALA A 85 -13.99 7.45 -2.25
N THR A 86 -14.23 6.51 -1.35
CA THR A 86 -15.48 5.74 -1.19
C THR A 86 -15.52 5.12 0.21
N GLY A 87 -16.71 4.83 0.74
CA GLY A 87 -16.90 4.07 1.97
C GLY A 87 -16.68 2.55 1.83
N LEU A 88 -16.39 2.07 0.64
CA LEU A 88 -16.28 0.64 0.36
C LEU A 88 -14.85 0.13 0.58
N THR A 89 -14.64 -0.54 1.69
CA THR A 89 -13.34 -1.09 2.11
C THR A 89 -12.70 -1.99 1.04
N GLY A 90 -13.51 -2.70 0.24
CA GLY A 90 -13.01 -3.50 -0.88
C GLY A 90 -12.25 -2.68 -1.93
N VAL A 91 -12.69 -1.45 -2.21
CA VAL A 91 -11.97 -0.53 -3.12
C VAL A 91 -10.63 -0.10 -2.51
N HIS A 92 -10.61 0.20 -1.20
CA HIS A 92 -9.37 0.53 -0.49
C HIS A 92 -8.36 -0.63 -0.55
N MET A 93 -8.83 -1.87 -0.38
CA MET A 93 -7.99 -3.05 -0.50
C MET A 93 -7.44 -3.23 -1.93
N ARG A 94 -8.26 -3.03 -2.97
CA ARG A 94 -7.79 -3.03 -4.36
C ARG A 94 -6.70 -1.96 -4.58
N CYS A 95 -6.92 -0.75 -4.07
CA CYS A 95 -5.94 0.33 -4.13
C CYS A 95 -4.60 -0.07 -3.49
N ALA A 96 -4.64 -0.66 -2.29
CA ALA A 96 -3.45 -1.14 -1.60
C ALA A 96 -2.74 -2.25 -2.40
N MET A 97 -3.47 -3.22 -2.94
CA MET A 97 -2.90 -4.30 -3.75
C MET A 97 -2.24 -3.79 -5.03
N GLU A 98 -2.87 -2.83 -5.74
CA GLU A 98 -2.25 -2.20 -6.91
C GLU A 98 -0.97 -1.44 -6.52
N SER A 99 -0.99 -0.70 -5.42
CA SER A 99 0.19 0.02 -4.92
C SER A 99 1.33 -0.92 -4.52
N LEU A 100 0.99 -2.09 -3.98
CA LEU A 100 1.96 -3.11 -3.58
C LEU A 100 2.58 -3.85 -4.79
N ARG A 101 2.03 -3.74 -6.00
CA ARG A 101 2.68 -4.30 -7.20
C ARG A 101 4.09 -3.77 -7.39
N VAL A 102 4.34 -2.51 -7.03
CA VAL A 102 5.66 -1.88 -7.17
C VAL A 102 6.72 -2.61 -6.32
N PRO A 103 6.56 -2.76 -4.99
CA PRO A 103 7.50 -3.55 -4.18
C PRO A 103 7.53 -5.03 -4.52
N LEU A 104 6.40 -5.64 -4.86
CA LEU A 104 6.31 -7.07 -5.20
C LEU A 104 7.07 -7.42 -6.47
N ALA A 105 7.18 -6.49 -7.43
CA ALA A 105 8.00 -6.66 -8.63
C ALA A 105 9.49 -6.90 -8.31
N LEU A 106 9.95 -6.52 -7.11
CA LEU A 106 11.29 -6.80 -6.64
C LEU A 106 11.46 -8.24 -6.10
N LYS A 107 10.41 -9.03 -6.06
CA LYS A 107 10.39 -10.42 -5.57
C LYS A 107 11.05 -10.53 -4.20
N PRO A 108 10.44 -9.97 -3.12
CA PRO A 108 10.96 -10.12 -1.77
C PRO A 108 11.01 -11.60 -1.36
N ASN A 109 12.00 -11.97 -0.57
CA ASN A 109 12.15 -13.34 -0.06
C ASN A 109 11.15 -13.65 1.05
N THR A 110 10.77 -12.63 1.81
CA THR A 110 9.73 -12.71 2.84
C THR A 110 8.95 -11.42 2.87
N ILE A 111 7.67 -11.54 3.20
CA ILE A 111 6.77 -10.42 3.42
C ILE A 111 6.17 -10.61 4.81
N HIS A 112 6.28 -9.60 5.65
CA HIS A 112 5.64 -9.54 6.96
C HIS A 112 4.56 -8.48 6.90
N VAL A 113 3.33 -8.85 7.22
CA VAL A 113 2.20 -7.93 7.31
C VAL A 113 1.82 -7.78 8.78
N LEU A 114 1.94 -6.56 9.29
CA LEU A 114 1.54 -6.19 10.63
C LEU A 114 0.17 -5.52 10.56
N ARG A 115 -0.62 -5.72 11.59
CA ARG A 115 -1.90 -5.02 11.71
C ARG A 115 -1.66 -3.55 12.02
N GLY A 116 -2.42 -2.69 11.36
CA GLY A 116 -2.48 -1.28 11.67
C GLY A 116 -3.41 -0.96 12.84
N THR A 117 -3.76 0.31 12.95
CA THR A 117 -4.62 0.77 14.02
C THR A 117 -6.08 0.32 13.81
N PRO A 118 -6.83 0.01 14.89
CA PRO A 118 -8.24 -0.38 14.78
C PRO A 118 -9.11 0.65 14.05
N SER A 119 -8.70 1.91 14.04
CA SER A 119 -9.40 2.98 13.32
C SER A 119 -9.44 2.74 11.82
N HIS A 120 -8.34 2.28 11.23
CA HIS A 120 -8.20 2.09 9.79
C HIS A 120 -8.56 0.67 9.35
N VAL A 121 -8.16 -0.34 10.11
CA VAL A 121 -8.32 -1.74 9.70
C VAL A 121 -9.53 -2.43 10.34
N GLY A 122 -10.29 -1.71 11.15
CA GLY A 122 -11.38 -2.25 11.95
C GLY A 122 -10.88 -3.08 13.14
N ARG A 123 -11.75 -3.31 14.13
CA ARG A 123 -11.40 -4.03 15.37
C ARG A 123 -10.87 -5.44 15.13
N ALA A 124 -11.32 -6.10 14.07
CA ALA A 124 -10.90 -7.45 13.70
C ALA A 124 -9.64 -7.51 12.84
N GLY A 125 -9.16 -6.37 12.32
CA GLY A 125 -7.99 -6.32 11.41
C GLY A 125 -8.21 -7.01 10.07
N GLY A 126 -9.48 -7.23 9.67
CA GLY A 126 -9.83 -8.10 8.55
C GLY A 126 -9.30 -7.66 7.20
N SER A 127 -9.14 -6.35 6.98
CA SER A 127 -8.64 -5.80 5.72
C SER A 127 -7.18 -6.19 5.46
N GLU A 128 -6.33 -6.03 6.45
CA GLU A 128 -4.91 -6.38 6.33
C GLU A 128 -4.68 -7.87 6.34
N GLU A 129 -5.50 -8.65 7.06
CA GLU A 129 -5.51 -10.10 6.92
C GLU A 129 -5.91 -10.53 5.50
N GLY A 130 -6.89 -9.85 4.89
CA GLY A 130 -7.26 -10.07 3.50
C GLY A 130 -6.11 -9.78 2.53
N ILE A 131 -5.41 -8.67 2.72
CA ILE A 131 -4.20 -8.33 1.95
C ILE A 131 -3.11 -9.38 2.17
N ALA A 132 -2.84 -9.77 3.42
CA ALA A 132 -1.82 -10.76 3.75
C ALA A 132 -2.08 -12.14 3.12
N ARG A 133 -3.35 -12.52 2.99
CA ARG A 133 -3.73 -13.79 2.32
C ARG A 133 -3.60 -13.72 0.81
N ALA A 134 -3.67 -12.54 0.24
CA ALA A 134 -3.56 -12.31 -1.21
C ALA A 134 -2.10 -12.18 -1.70
N LEU A 135 -1.15 -11.95 -0.79
CA LEU A 135 0.30 -11.85 -1.03
C LEU A 135 0.99 -13.20 -0.96
#